data_9eb732d1a6d4dad2b6ce8e37ad332196
#
_entry.id   9eb732d1a6d4dad2b6ce8e37ad332196
#
_cell.length_a   1.000
_cell.length_b   1.000
_cell.length_c   1.000
_cell.angle_alpha   90.00
_cell.angle_beta   90.00
_cell.angle_gamma   90.00
#
_symmetry.space_group_name_H-M   'P 1'
#
loop_
_entity.id
_entity.type
_entity.pdbx_description
1 polymer ?
#
loop_
_entity_poly.entity_id
_entity_poly.type
_entity_poly.pdbx_seq_one_letter_code
_entity_poly.pdbx_strand_id
1 'polypeptide(L)'
;MAEMRYREALGQALAEEMERDEAVFLMGEDIGVFNGAFKVTNGLLERFGEKRVRDTPISENSFTGMGIGAAMTGLRPVVEIMTVNFSLLALDQVINHAAAIRYMFGGQASVPMVLRMPGGAGNQLGPTHSHSFEAFYLQVPGLLVAVPSTPADAKGLLKTAIRDDNPVIFIEHESLYGMRGEVPEDPDFTVPFGVAAVRREGSDVTLVGISRMAITAEEAATKLAAEHGVEAEVIDPRTLRPLDLDTILESVRKTNRCVVVEEGWPHGGVGANLAALIQEQAFDWLDAPVARVTGADLPMPYARNLEQLSFPHEQDVVDAALAAVGREVGAP
;
A
#
# COMPACT_ATOMS: atom_id res chain seq x y z
N MET A 1 -1.65 3.04 23.74
CA MET A 1 -1.97 3.66 22.42
C MET A 1 -1.53 5.11 22.48
N ALA A 2 -0.81 5.57 21.45
CA ALA A 2 -0.46 6.98 21.28
C ALA A 2 -1.08 7.50 19.99
N GLU A 3 -1.62 8.71 20.01
CA GLU A 3 -2.06 9.36 18.78
C GLU A 3 -0.87 9.95 18.04
N MET A 4 -0.63 9.52 16.79
CA MET A 4 0.46 10.05 15.97
C MET A 4 0.08 10.13 14.49
N ARG A 5 0.87 10.87 13.73
CA ARG A 5 0.69 10.92 12.27
C ARG A 5 1.23 9.65 11.61
N TYR A 6 0.67 9.32 10.46
CA TYR A 6 1.11 8.18 9.64
C TYR A 6 2.63 8.21 9.37
N ARG A 7 3.19 9.37 8.95
CA ARG A 7 4.65 9.51 8.75
C ARG A 7 5.47 9.33 10.03
N GLU A 8 4.91 9.73 11.18
CA GLU A 8 5.57 9.59 12.48
C GLU A 8 5.59 8.12 12.91
N ALA A 9 4.51 7.38 12.62
CA ALA A 9 4.42 5.94 12.86
C ALA A 9 5.44 5.15 12.03
N LEU A 10 5.65 5.52 10.76
CA LEU A 10 6.71 4.96 9.91
C LEU A 10 8.10 5.27 10.48
N GLY A 11 8.37 6.53 10.82
CA GLY A 11 9.65 6.94 11.42
C GLY A 11 9.93 6.21 12.73
N GLN A 12 8.91 6.00 13.56
CA GLN A 12 9.04 5.23 14.78
C GLN A 12 9.34 3.75 14.50
N ALA A 13 8.67 3.13 13.51
CA ALA A 13 8.97 1.78 13.09
C ALA A 13 10.44 1.60 12.66
N LEU A 14 10.93 2.52 11.83
CA LEU A 14 12.34 2.53 11.41
C LEU A 14 13.29 2.65 12.59
N ALA A 15 13.04 3.58 13.50
CA ALA A 15 13.86 3.79 14.68
C ALA A 15 13.90 2.54 15.59
N GLU A 16 12.75 1.94 15.88
CA GLU A 16 12.64 0.75 16.71
C GLU A 16 13.36 -0.45 16.09
N GLU A 17 13.24 -0.68 14.78
CA GLU A 17 13.93 -1.79 14.11
C GLU A 17 15.45 -1.55 13.96
N MET A 18 15.88 -0.31 13.78
CA MET A 18 17.31 0.03 13.79
C MET A 18 17.94 -0.11 15.19
N GLU A 19 17.20 0.10 16.26
CA GLU A 19 17.65 -0.17 17.63
C GLU A 19 17.73 -1.67 17.92
N ARG A 20 16.74 -2.41 17.40
CA ARG A 20 16.61 -3.85 17.63
C ARG A 20 17.70 -4.66 16.90
N ASP A 21 18.09 -4.24 15.70
CA ASP A 21 19.00 -4.99 14.83
C ASP A 21 20.04 -4.06 14.18
N GLU A 22 21.31 -4.30 14.46
CA GLU A 22 22.43 -3.54 13.89
C GLU A 22 22.61 -3.75 12.39
N ALA A 23 22.04 -4.81 11.80
CA ALA A 23 22.05 -5.05 10.36
C ALA A 23 21.10 -4.15 9.59
N VAL A 24 20.09 -3.55 10.24
CA VAL A 24 19.13 -2.64 9.60
C VAL A 24 19.80 -1.30 9.33
N PHE A 25 19.77 -0.83 8.10
CA PHE A 25 20.21 0.50 7.71
C PHE A 25 19.32 1.09 6.62
N LEU A 26 19.31 2.41 6.52
CA LEU A 26 18.52 3.15 5.55
C LEU A 26 19.41 3.71 4.46
N MET A 27 18.95 3.68 3.23
CA MET A 27 19.58 4.35 2.09
C MET A 27 18.54 4.87 1.11
N GLY A 28 18.81 6.02 0.51
CA GLY A 28 17.90 6.66 -0.45
C GLY A 28 18.25 8.13 -0.66
N GLU A 29 17.46 8.80 -1.47
CA GLU A 29 17.66 10.19 -1.84
C GLU A 29 17.16 11.12 -0.73
N ASP A 30 18.02 12.05 -0.27
CA ASP A 30 17.69 13.08 0.74
C ASP A 30 17.13 12.54 2.07
N ILE A 31 17.31 11.27 2.39
CA ILE A 31 16.77 10.66 3.60
C ILE A 31 17.53 11.02 4.87
N GLY A 32 18.80 11.41 4.75
CA GLY A 32 19.68 11.76 5.84
C GLY A 32 19.60 13.25 6.19
N VAL A 33 20.39 14.07 5.51
CA VAL A 33 20.54 15.52 5.83
C VAL A 33 19.23 16.27 5.69
N PHE A 34 18.43 15.97 4.69
CA PHE A 34 17.13 16.59 4.46
C PHE A 34 15.97 15.95 5.28
N ASN A 35 16.21 14.81 5.96
CA ASN A 35 15.24 14.07 6.75
C ASN A 35 14.07 13.49 5.91
N GLY A 36 14.33 13.15 4.65
CA GLY A 36 13.35 12.66 3.70
C GLY A 36 12.44 13.75 3.11
N ALA A 37 11.99 13.55 1.88
CA ALA A 37 11.08 14.48 1.21
C ALA A 37 9.78 14.68 2.03
N PHE A 38 9.25 13.62 2.62
CA PHE A 38 8.02 13.60 3.43
C PHE A 38 8.26 13.58 4.94
N LYS A 39 9.53 13.73 5.38
CA LYS A 39 9.94 13.79 6.79
C LYS A 39 9.69 12.50 7.58
N VAL A 40 9.72 11.36 6.92
CA VAL A 40 9.60 10.05 7.59
C VAL A 40 10.88 9.72 8.37
N THR A 41 12.05 10.07 7.84
CA THR A 41 13.36 9.78 8.44
C THR A 41 13.87 10.88 9.37
N ASN A 42 12.97 11.79 9.81
CA ASN A 42 13.33 12.94 10.66
C ASN A 42 14.06 12.51 11.94
N GLY A 43 15.26 13.07 12.15
CA GLY A 43 16.12 12.82 13.33
C GLY A 43 16.88 11.48 13.29
N LEU A 44 16.67 10.61 12.30
CA LEU A 44 17.33 9.30 12.26
C LEU A 44 18.83 9.41 11.98
N LEU A 45 19.27 10.36 11.13
CA LEU A 45 20.68 10.59 10.88
C LEU A 45 21.43 11.01 12.15
N GLU A 46 20.85 11.92 12.94
CA GLU A 46 21.43 12.38 14.20
C GLU A 46 21.55 11.25 15.23
N ARG A 47 20.55 10.35 15.23
CA ARG A 47 20.46 9.24 16.20
C ARG A 47 21.37 8.07 15.85
N PHE A 48 21.44 7.67 14.59
CA PHE A 48 22.11 6.45 14.15
C PHE A 48 23.40 6.66 13.35
N GLY A 49 23.66 7.89 12.91
CA GLY A 49 24.86 8.29 12.17
C GLY A 49 24.87 7.85 10.70
N GLU A 50 25.85 8.40 9.96
CA GLU A 50 25.97 8.23 8.50
C GLU A 50 26.20 6.78 8.03
N LYS A 51 26.66 5.89 8.89
CA LYS A 51 26.83 4.48 8.55
C LYS A 51 25.49 3.76 8.44
N ARG A 52 24.49 4.21 9.18
CA ARG A 52 23.19 3.57 9.27
C ARG A 52 22.09 4.34 8.51
N VAL A 53 22.29 5.64 8.22
CA VAL A 53 21.39 6.46 7.42
C VAL A 53 22.22 7.14 6.33
N ARG A 54 22.00 6.73 5.08
CA ARG A 54 22.86 7.10 3.95
C ARG A 54 22.08 7.82 2.87
N ASP A 55 22.44 9.06 2.61
CA ASP A 55 22.02 9.73 1.38
C ASP A 55 22.72 9.11 0.17
N THR A 56 21.99 8.95 -0.92
CA THR A 56 22.50 8.45 -2.21
C THR A 56 22.40 9.54 -3.29
N PRO A 57 23.22 9.49 -4.33
CA PRO A 57 22.92 10.22 -5.55
C PRO A 57 21.59 9.76 -6.16
N ILE A 58 20.99 10.61 -7.01
CA ILE A 58 19.81 10.25 -7.81
C ILE A 58 20.24 9.19 -8.84
N SER A 59 20.05 7.93 -8.48
CA SER A 59 20.41 6.77 -9.33
C SER A 59 19.72 5.50 -8.80
N GLU A 60 18.42 5.41 -8.99
CA GLU A 60 17.54 4.40 -8.36
C GLU A 60 17.94 2.97 -8.72
N ASN A 61 18.37 2.75 -9.97
CA ASN A 61 18.92 1.47 -10.40
C ASN A 61 20.15 1.07 -9.58
N SER A 62 21.08 2.02 -9.37
CA SER A 62 22.35 1.75 -8.71
C SER A 62 22.18 1.49 -7.22
N PHE A 63 21.47 2.36 -6.50
CA PHE A 63 21.34 2.20 -5.06
C PHE A 63 20.36 1.05 -4.68
N THR A 64 19.37 0.74 -5.54
CA THR A 64 18.56 -0.48 -5.34
C THR A 64 19.41 -1.72 -5.51
N GLY A 65 20.26 -1.78 -6.54
CA GLY A 65 21.22 -2.88 -6.72
C GLY A 65 22.23 -3.01 -5.56
N MET A 66 22.71 -1.89 -5.01
CA MET A 66 23.54 -1.88 -3.81
C MET A 66 22.81 -2.44 -2.60
N GLY A 67 21.52 -2.08 -2.42
CA GLY A 67 20.66 -2.63 -1.37
C GLY A 67 20.54 -4.15 -1.49
N ILE A 68 20.28 -4.68 -2.68
CA ILE A 68 20.22 -6.12 -2.94
C ILE A 68 21.54 -6.81 -2.55
N GLY A 69 22.67 -6.26 -3.00
CA GLY A 69 23.99 -6.81 -2.66
C GLY A 69 24.28 -6.77 -1.17
N ALA A 70 23.91 -5.71 -0.48
CA ALA A 70 24.01 -5.59 0.97
C ALA A 70 23.16 -6.64 1.70
N ALA A 71 21.92 -6.83 1.24
CA ALA A 71 21.02 -7.85 1.79
C ALA A 71 21.59 -9.27 1.64
N MET A 72 22.14 -9.59 0.47
CA MET A 72 22.78 -10.90 0.23
C MET A 72 24.01 -11.15 1.11
N THR A 73 24.61 -10.11 1.69
CA THR A 73 25.77 -10.21 2.59
C THR A 73 25.42 -10.17 4.07
N GLY A 74 24.13 -10.22 4.41
CA GLY A 74 23.63 -10.32 5.79
C GLY A 74 23.18 -9.00 6.42
N LEU A 75 23.10 -7.91 5.64
CA LEU A 75 22.49 -6.66 6.09
C LEU A 75 20.98 -6.66 5.79
N ARG A 76 20.25 -5.72 6.42
CA ARG A 76 18.81 -5.52 6.21
C ARG A 76 18.53 -4.07 5.75
N PRO A 77 18.74 -3.78 4.47
CA PRO A 77 18.51 -2.44 3.94
C PRO A 77 17.03 -2.10 3.84
N VAL A 78 16.67 -0.91 4.28
CA VAL A 78 15.46 -0.22 3.88
C VAL A 78 15.86 0.82 2.85
N VAL A 79 15.52 0.56 1.60
CA VAL A 79 15.84 1.43 0.47
C VAL A 79 14.63 2.31 0.19
N GLU A 80 14.79 3.63 0.25
CA GLU A 80 13.75 4.58 -0.11
C GLU A 80 13.97 5.11 -1.52
N ILE A 81 12.97 4.92 -2.39
CA ILE A 81 12.83 5.66 -3.65
C ILE A 81 11.86 6.80 -3.40
N MET A 82 12.24 8.02 -3.75
CA MET A 82 11.54 9.25 -3.40
C MET A 82 10.05 9.26 -3.79
N THR A 83 9.70 8.62 -4.91
CA THR A 83 8.32 8.32 -5.32
C THR A 83 8.26 7.03 -6.13
N VAL A 84 7.16 6.31 -6.06
CA VAL A 84 6.93 5.06 -6.79
C VAL A 84 7.16 5.20 -8.30
N ASN A 85 6.96 6.40 -8.85
CA ASN A 85 7.22 6.71 -10.26
C ASN A 85 8.66 6.40 -10.69
N PHE A 86 9.63 6.70 -9.84
CA PHE A 86 11.06 6.51 -10.15
C PHE A 86 11.53 5.08 -9.93
N SER A 87 10.70 4.25 -9.30
CA SER A 87 10.97 2.81 -9.21
C SER A 87 11.04 2.13 -10.57
N LEU A 88 10.44 2.73 -11.61
CA LEU A 88 10.56 2.27 -13.00
C LEU A 88 12.03 2.20 -13.46
N LEU A 89 12.89 3.08 -12.96
CA LEU A 89 14.34 3.05 -13.26
C LEU A 89 15.05 1.86 -12.59
N ALA A 90 14.48 1.30 -11.55
CA ALA A 90 15.04 0.18 -10.79
C ALA A 90 14.33 -1.16 -11.05
N LEU A 91 13.40 -1.23 -12.00
CA LEU A 91 12.60 -2.45 -12.25
C LEU A 91 13.44 -3.68 -12.53
N ASP A 92 14.55 -3.55 -13.25
CA ASP A 92 15.46 -4.67 -13.50
C ASP A 92 16.03 -5.23 -12.19
N GLN A 93 16.47 -4.36 -11.30
CA GLN A 93 16.99 -4.75 -9.99
C GLN A 93 15.91 -5.44 -9.13
N VAL A 94 14.69 -4.94 -9.17
CA VAL A 94 13.58 -5.48 -8.39
C VAL A 94 13.11 -6.83 -8.95
N ILE A 95 12.85 -6.90 -10.25
CA ILE A 95 12.20 -8.06 -10.89
C ILE A 95 13.22 -9.16 -11.19
N ASN A 96 14.32 -8.83 -11.85
CA ASN A 96 15.30 -9.82 -12.31
C ASN A 96 16.32 -10.22 -11.24
N HIS A 97 16.50 -9.38 -10.22
CA HIS A 97 17.45 -9.68 -9.15
C HIS A 97 16.73 -9.94 -7.81
N ALA A 98 16.15 -8.96 -7.15
CA ALA A 98 15.57 -9.15 -5.82
C ALA A 98 14.56 -10.30 -5.77
N ALA A 99 13.60 -10.31 -6.68
CA ALA A 99 12.55 -11.33 -6.73
C ALA A 99 13.06 -12.74 -7.11
N ALA A 100 14.08 -12.81 -7.98
CA ALA A 100 14.51 -14.07 -8.60
C ALA A 100 15.66 -14.76 -7.88
N ILE A 101 16.50 -14.03 -7.13
CA ILE A 101 17.75 -14.55 -6.52
C ILE A 101 17.50 -15.79 -5.68
N ARG A 102 16.51 -15.78 -4.79
CA ARG A 102 16.23 -16.94 -3.92
C ARG A 102 15.94 -18.20 -4.71
N TYR A 103 15.18 -18.08 -5.79
CA TYR A 103 14.87 -19.21 -6.67
C TYR A 103 16.10 -19.66 -7.47
N MET A 104 16.83 -18.73 -8.08
CA MET A 104 18.03 -19.03 -8.88
C MET A 104 19.14 -19.70 -8.08
N PHE A 105 19.27 -19.36 -6.79
CA PHE A 105 20.27 -19.94 -5.89
C PHE A 105 19.73 -21.16 -5.10
N GLY A 106 18.58 -21.71 -5.47
CA GLY A 106 18.03 -22.89 -4.81
C GLY A 106 17.76 -22.71 -3.31
N GLY A 107 17.41 -21.50 -2.90
CA GLY A 107 17.14 -21.14 -1.51
C GLY A 107 18.38 -20.84 -0.64
N GLN A 108 19.58 -20.93 -1.21
CA GLN A 108 20.85 -20.67 -0.47
C GLN A 108 21.15 -19.17 -0.27
N ALA A 109 20.50 -18.31 -1.04
CA ALA A 109 20.57 -16.86 -0.89
C ALA A 109 19.18 -16.28 -0.63
N SER A 110 19.12 -15.20 0.15
CA SER A 110 17.91 -14.42 0.41
C SER A 110 18.21 -12.93 0.18
N VAL A 111 17.16 -12.15 0.01
CA VAL A 111 17.24 -10.68 -0.15
C VAL A 111 16.33 -10.03 0.88
N PRO A 112 16.71 -9.99 2.17
CA PRO A 112 15.98 -9.32 3.23
C PRO A 112 16.05 -7.79 3.07
N MET A 113 15.28 -7.25 2.14
CA MET A 113 15.28 -5.84 1.77
C MET A 113 13.86 -5.30 1.71
N VAL A 114 13.66 -4.09 2.24
CA VAL A 114 12.44 -3.33 2.01
C VAL A 114 12.72 -2.24 0.97
N LEU A 115 11.92 -2.21 -0.09
CA LEU A 115 11.86 -1.09 -1.02
C LEU A 115 10.65 -0.25 -0.67
N ARG A 116 10.89 0.88 -0.01
CA ARG A 116 9.87 1.78 0.49
C ARG A 116 9.67 2.94 -0.48
N MET A 117 8.42 3.22 -0.88
CA MET A 117 8.10 4.20 -1.90
C MET A 117 6.75 4.87 -1.61
N PRO A 118 6.69 6.19 -1.51
CA PRO A 118 5.42 6.89 -1.57
C PRO A 118 4.87 6.93 -3.00
N GLY A 119 3.54 6.95 -3.11
CA GLY A 119 2.82 7.07 -4.38
C GLY A 119 1.45 7.70 -4.18
N GLY A 120 0.65 7.69 -5.23
CA GLY A 120 -0.72 8.19 -5.24
C GLY A 120 -0.86 9.66 -5.61
N ALA A 121 -2.11 10.07 -5.77
CA ALA A 121 -2.52 11.41 -6.20
C ALA A 121 -2.99 12.29 -5.02
N GLY A 122 -3.29 13.56 -5.31
CA GLY A 122 -3.89 14.51 -4.37
C GLY A 122 -2.99 15.66 -3.95
N ASN A 123 -1.72 15.68 -4.38
CA ASN A 123 -0.74 16.71 -4.05
C ASN A 123 -0.36 17.63 -5.22
N GLN A 124 -1.08 17.56 -6.34
CA GLN A 124 -0.86 18.37 -7.55
C GLN A 124 0.56 18.21 -8.14
N LEU A 125 1.12 17.00 -8.05
CA LEU A 125 2.48 16.70 -8.53
C LEU A 125 2.51 16.31 -10.00
N GLY A 126 1.34 16.10 -10.61
CA GLY A 126 1.19 15.85 -12.03
C GLY A 126 1.57 14.45 -12.50
N PRO A 127 1.69 14.23 -13.82
CA PRO A 127 1.67 12.89 -14.39
C PRO A 127 2.89 12.02 -14.07
N THR A 128 4.00 12.60 -13.64
CA THR A 128 5.25 11.86 -13.37
C THR A 128 5.53 11.63 -11.87
N HIS A 129 4.62 12.06 -10.97
CA HIS A 129 4.81 11.97 -9.53
C HIS A 129 3.54 11.56 -8.77
N SER A 130 2.52 11.03 -9.46
CA SER A 130 1.21 10.73 -8.85
C SER A 130 0.66 9.38 -9.32
N HIS A 131 1.53 8.38 -9.45
CA HIS A 131 1.11 7.05 -9.86
C HIS A 131 0.78 6.14 -8.66
N SER A 132 -0.13 5.19 -8.91
CA SER A 132 -0.46 4.07 -8.04
C SER A 132 -0.02 2.79 -8.76
N PHE A 133 1.21 2.32 -8.45
CA PHE A 133 1.87 1.23 -9.18
C PHE A 133 1.83 -0.12 -8.47
N GLU A 134 0.90 -0.33 -7.55
CA GLU A 134 0.75 -1.56 -6.79
C GLU A 134 0.64 -2.79 -7.71
N ALA A 135 -0.11 -2.65 -8.82
CA ALA A 135 -0.32 -3.72 -9.79
C ALA A 135 0.96 -4.18 -10.50
N PHE A 136 1.95 -3.30 -10.70
CA PHE A 136 3.23 -3.67 -11.32
C PHE A 136 4.02 -4.68 -10.49
N TYR A 137 3.90 -4.62 -9.16
CA TYR A 137 4.61 -5.49 -8.23
C TYR A 137 3.81 -6.71 -7.80
N LEU A 138 2.49 -6.57 -7.75
CA LEU A 138 1.56 -7.66 -7.41
C LEU A 138 1.78 -8.91 -8.29
N GLN A 139 2.02 -8.71 -9.59
CA GLN A 139 2.16 -9.82 -10.54
C GLN A 139 3.51 -10.54 -10.47
N VAL A 140 4.51 -10.00 -9.77
CA VAL A 140 5.89 -10.54 -9.78
C VAL A 140 6.09 -11.62 -8.70
N PRO A 141 6.30 -12.90 -9.09
CA PRO A 141 6.64 -13.94 -8.12
C PRO A 141 7.95 -13.65 -7.39
N GLY A 142 7.99 -13.92 -6.09
CA GLY A 142 9.17 -13.70 -5.24
C GLY A 142 9.18 -12.36 -4.51
N LEU A 143 8.26 -11.43 -4.83
CA LEU A 143 8.06 -10.20 -4.06
C LEU A 143 6.94 -10.36 -3.04
N LEU A 144 7.05 -9.67 -1.91
CA LEU A 144 5.95 -9.35 -1.02
C LEU A 144 5.52 -7.90 -1.28
N VAL A 145 4.22 -7.60 -1.14
CA VAL A 145 3.69 -6.26 -1.44
C VAL A 145 2.74 -5.82 -0.32
N ALA A 146 3.09 -4.73 0.36
CA ALA A 146 2.30 -4.12 1.44
C ALA A 146 1.86 -2.69 1.07
N VAL A 147 0.62 -2.34 1.43
CA VAL A 147 -0.03 -1.07 1.06
C VAL A 147 -0.85 -0.51 2.24
N PRO A 148 -0.21 -0.11 3.34
CA PRO A 148 -0.90 0.30 4.57
C PRO A 148 -1.78 1.52 4.38
N SER A 149 -2.93 1.54 5.05
CA SER A 149 -3.91 2.64 5.01
C SER A 149 -3.97 3.46 6.30
N THR A 150 -3.50 2.93 7.44
CA THR A 150 -3.58 3.59 8.74
C THR A 150 -2.20 3.76 9.39
N PRO A 151 -2.07 4.68 10.37
CA PRO A 151 -0.82 4.83 11.13
C PRO A 151 -0.38 3.55 11.84
N ALA A 152 -1.32 2.79 12.43
CA ALA A 152 -1.01 1.52 13.10
C ALA A 152 -0.53 0.46 12.09
N ASP A 153 -1.21 0.32 10.95
CA ASP A 153 -0.81 -0.61 9.91
C ASP A 153 0.53 -0.21 9.29
N ALA A 154 0.78 1.09 9.08
CA ALA A 154 2.06 1.60 8.59
C ALA A 154 3.22 1.19 9.51
N LYS A 155 3.08 1.38 10.83
CA LYS A 155 4.07 0.92 11.82
C LYS A 155 4.21 -0.60 11.81
N GLY A 156 3.11 -1.31 11.97
CA GLY A 156 3.14 -2.76 12.18
C GLY A 156 3.60 -3.54 10.96
N LEU A 157 3.12 -3.17 9.75
CA LEU A 157 3.53 -3.81 8.50
C LEU A 157 4.97 -3.48 8.13
N LEU A 158 5.46 -2.24 8.37
CA LEU A 158 6.85 -1.89 8.07
C LEU A 158 7.81 -2.69 8.96
N LYS A 159 7.50 -2.88 10.22
CA LYS A 159 8.29 -3.74 11.12
C LYS A 159 8.28 -5.19 10.66
N THR A 160 7.13 -5.71 10.25
CA THR A 160 7.04 -7.06 9.65
C THR A 160 7.90 -7.16 8.38
N ALA A 161 7.83 -6.13 7.51
CA ALA A 161 8.62 -6.07 6.29
C ALA A 161 10.13 -6.11 6.55
N ILE A 162 10.62 -5.34 7.54
CA ILE A 162 12.05 -5.29 7.90
C ILE A 162 12.53 -6.62 8.49
N ARG A 163 11.65 -7.35 9.19
CA ARG A 163 11.95 -8.64 9.81
C ARG A 163 11.87 -9.82 8.83
N ASP A 164 11.24 -9.66 7.67
CA ASP A 164 11.10 -10.71 6.66
C ASP A 164 12.43 -10.95 5.91
N ASP A 165 12.68 -12.20 5.49
CA ASP A 165 13.89 -12.59 4.77
C ASP A 165 13.74 -12.51 3.24
N ASN A 166 12.58 -12.08 2.75
CA ASN A 166 12.29 -11.88 1.33
C ASN A 166 12.21 -10.38 1.00
N PRO A 167 12.34 -10.02 -0.29
CA PRO A 167 12.20 -8.64 -0.72
C PRO A 167 10.75 -8.16 -0.58
N VAL A 168 10.56 -7.05 0.11
CA VAL A 168 9.25 -6.42 0.33
C VAL A 168 9.16 -5.10 -0.40
N ILE A 169 8.13 -4.96 -1.21
CA ILE A 169 7.68 -3.70 -1.79
C ILE A 169 6.68 -3.08 -0.83
N PHE A 170 7.00 -1.90 -0.32
CA PHE A 170 6.20 -1.20 0.68
C PHE A 170 5.76 0.15 0.11
N ILE A 171 4.51 0.22 -0.38
CA ILE A 171 3.97 1.40 -1.05
C ILE A 171 3.08 2.16 -0.08
N GLU A 172 3.48 3.39 0.22
CA GLU A 172 2.76 4.33 1.05
C GLU A 172 1.94 5.27 0.18
N HIS A 173 0.90 5.88 0.74
CA HIS A 173 0.15 6.89 0.02
C HIS A 173 0.48 8.29 0.54
N GLU A 174 0.90 9.18 -0.34
CA GLU A 174 1.39 10.53 0.02
C GLU A 174 0.36 11.34 0.81
N SER A 175 -0.91 11.26 0.46
CA SER A 175 -1.97 12.01 1.14
C SER A 175 -2.24 11.51 2.56
N LEU A 176 -1.79 10.29 2.91
CA LEU A 176 -1.95 9.73 4.26
C LEU A 176 -0.89 10.20 5.25
N TYR A 177 0.22 10.79 4.83
CA TYR A 177 1.32 11.18 5.73
C TYR A 177 0.92 12.14 6.86
N GLY A 178 -0.10 12.97 6.63
CA GLY A 178 -0.65 13.87 7.63
C GLY A 178 -1.77 13.27 8.49
N MET A 179 -2.31 12.12 8.10
CA MET A 179 -3.40 11.44 8.79
C MET A 179 -2.99 11.08 10.22
N ARG A 180 -3.85 11.33 11.19
CA ARG A 180 -3.67 10.96 12.59
C ARG A 180 -4.45 9.70 12.91
N GLY A 181 -3.93 8.90 13.82
CA GLY A 181 -4.60 7.72 14.34
C GLY A 181 -3.90 7.15 15.56
N GLU A 182 -4.56 6.24 16.23
CA GLU A 182 -4.01 5.52 17.36
C GLU A 182 -3.00 4.46 16.90
N VAL A 183 -1.85 4.42 17.55
CA VAL A 183 -0.77 3.47 17.27
C VAL A 183 -0.37 2.80 18.58
N PRO A 184 -0.21 1.47 18.60
CA PRO A 184 0.33 0.77 19.77
C PRO A 184 1.74 1.24 20.12
N GLU A 185 1.96 1.49 21.44
CA GLU A 185 3.26 1.91 21.97
C GLU A 185 4.22 0.73 22.20
N ASP A 186 3.70 -0.49 22.14
CA ASP A 186 4.50 -1.70 22.27
C ASP A 186 5.59 -1.74 21.18
N PRO A 187 6.88 -1.79 21.57
CA PRO A 187 7.97 -1.86 20.61
C PRO A 187 8.02 -3.18 19.83
N ASP A 188 7.29 -4.21 20.27
CA ASP A 188 7.17 -5.48 19.56
C ASP A 188 5.91 -5.57 18.68
N PHE A 189 5.07 -4.54 18.68
CA PHE A 189 3.87 -4.51 17.85
C PHE A 189 4.22 -4.68 16.36
N THR A 190 3.59 -5.66 15.73
CA THR A 190 3.66 -5.95 14.29
C THR A 190 2.27 -6.27 13.74
N VAL A 191 2.10 -6.13 12.44
CA VAL A 191 0.92 -6.59 11.70
C VAL A 191 1.40 -7.68 10.72
N PRO A 192 0.84 -8.90 10.78
CA PRO A 192 1.27 -9.98 9.91
C PRO A 192 0.84 -9.72 8.46
N PHE A 193 1.67 -10.19 7.50
CA PHE A 193 1.30 -10.21 6.09
C PHE A 193 0.27 -11.30 5.80
N GLY A 194 -0.60 -11.06 4.81
CA GLY A 194 -1.66 -11.99 4.44
C GLY A 194 -2.83 -12.02 5.42
N VAL A 195 -3.01 -10.97 6.20
CA VAL A 195 -4.15 -10.80 7.10
C VAL A 195 -4.82 -9.46 6.83
N ALA A 196 -6.00 -9.48 6.24
CA ALA A 196 -6.81 -8.30 5.98
C ALA A 196 -7.44 -7.73 7.27
N ALA A 197 -7.87 -6.48 7.21
CA ALA A 197 -8.67 -5.89 8.28
C ALA A 197 -10.12 -5.73 7.84
N VAL A 198 -11.05 -6.23 8.64
CA VAL A 198 -12.45 -5.81 8.58
C VAL A 198 -12.53 -4.47 9.29
N ARG A 199 -12.59 -3.39 8.52
CA ARG A 199 -12.62 -2.00 9.02
C ARG A 199 -13.99 -1.62 9.56
N ARG A 200 -15.02 -2.16 8.92
CA ARG A 200 -16.41 -1.98 9.30
C ARG A 200 -17.17 -3.26 8.97
N GLU A 201 -17.97 -3.74 9.91
CA GLU A 201 -18.91 -4.84 9.69
C GLU A 201 -20.12 -4.34 8.89
N GLY A 202 -20.65 -5.20 8.01
CA GLY A 202 -21.83 -4.93 7.20
C GLY A 202 -22.48 -6.19 6.66
N SER A 203 -23.65 -6.06 6.02
CA SER A 203 -24.45 -7.19 5.56
C SER A 203 -24.95 -7.10 4.11
N ASP A 204 -24.86 -5.92 3.48
CA ASP A 204 -25.56 -5.68 2.21
C ASP A 204 -24.62 -5.65 0.99
N VAL A 205 -23.39 -5.19 1.18
CA VAL A 205 -22.37 -5.10 0.15
C VAL A 205 -20.96 -5.12 0.77
N THR A 206 -20.01 -5.80 0.12
CA THR A 206 -18.59 -5.76 0.47
C THR A 206 -17.89 -4.66 -0.31
N LEU A 207 -17.16 -3.79 0.38
CA LEU A 207 -16.26 -2.79 -0.20
C LEU A 207 -14.82 -3.19 0.10
N VAL A 208 -14.02 -3.45 -0.92
CA VAL A 208 -12.59 -3.76 -0.77
C VAL A 208 -11.78 -2.56 -1.21
N GLY A 209 -11.16 -1.84 -0.28
CA GLY A 209 -10.39 -0.63 -0.56
C GLY A 209 -8.89 -0.87 -0.52
N ILE A 210 -8.16 -0.43 -1.55
CA ILE A 210 -6.71 -0.59 -1.65
C ILE A 210 -6.00 0.68 -1.17
N SER A 211 -5.07 0.56 -0.19
CA SER A 211 -4.33 1.69 0.35
C SER A 211 -5.26 2.81 0.84
N ARG A 212 -5.09 4.07 0.43
CA ARG A 212 -5.98 5.19 0.75
C ARG A 212 -7.45 4.88 0.47
N MET A 213 -7.75 4.10 -0.53
CA MET A 213 -9.14 3.79 -0.89
C MET A 213 -9.86 2.94 0.15
N ALA A 214 -9.15 2.31 1.11
CA ALA A 214 -9.79 1.69 2.28
C ALA A 214 -10.46 2.75 3.18
N ILE A 215 -9.82 3.91 3.35
CA ILE A 215 -10.41 5.05 4.09
C ILE A 215 -11.59 5.64 3.34
N THR A 216 -11.45 5.86 2.02
CA THR A 216 -12.56 6.34 1.18
C THR A 216 -13.76 5.38 1.20
N ALA A 217 -13.51 4.06 1.20
CA ALA A 217 -14.57 3.06 1.33
C ALA A 217 -15.26 3.09 2.70
N GLU A 218 -14.51 3.37 3.78
CA GLU A 218 -15.06 3.52 5.14
C GLU A 218 -15.95 4.78 5.27
N GLU A 219 -15.52 5.88 4.67
CA GLU A 219 -16.31 7.11 4.54
C GLU A 219 -17.60 6.86 3.75
N ALA A 220 -17.51 6.19 2.60
CA ALA A 220 -18.65 5.82 1.78
C ALA A 220 -19.62 4.88 2.52
N ALA A 221 -19.11 3.89 3.26
CA ALA A 221 -19.93 2.98 4.06
C ALA A 221 -20.71 3.72 5.15
N THR A 222 -20.09 4.73 5.77
CA THR A 222 -20.75 5.58 6.76
C THR A 222 -21.92 6.35 6.14
N LYS A 223 -21.72 6.92 4.97
CA LYS A 223 -22.76 7.64 4.22
C LYS A 223 -23.87 6.72 3.71
N LEU A 224 -23.52 5.53 3.19
CA LEU A 224 -24.47 4.51 2.77
C LEU A 224 -25.43 4.13 3.90
N ALA A 225 -24.92 3.92 5.11
CA ALA A 225 -25.75 3.61 6.27
C ALA A 225 -26.65 4.78 6.66
N ALA A 226 -26.08 6.01 6.73
CA ALA A 226 -26.79 7.17 7.21
C ALA A 226 -27.88 7.68 6.24
N GLU A 227 -27.60 7.69 4.94
CA GLU A 227 -28.47 8.29 3.93
C GLU A 227 -29.33 7.28 3.17
N HIS A 228 -28.84 6.03 3.06
CA HIS A 228 -29.49 5.02 2.23
C HIS A 228 -29.92 3.75 3.00
N GLY A 229 -29.52 3.59 4.29
CA GLY A 229 -29.82 2.40 5.07
C GLY A 229 -29.20 1.14 4.44
N VAL A 230 -28.00 1.25 3.88
CA VAL A 230 -27.20 0.16 3.32
C VAL A 230 -25.99 -0.07 4.22
N GLU A 231 -25.90 -1.29 4.79
CA GLU A 231 -24.82 -1.68 5.69
C GLU A 231 -23.68 -2.34 4.91
N ALA A 232 -22.71 -1.53 4.53
CA ALA A 232 -21.52 -2.00 3.80
C ALA A 232 -20.45 -2.55 4.76
N GLU A 233 -19.91 -3.73 4.43
CA GLU A 233 -18.71 -4.27 5.06
C GLU A 233 -17.48 -3.77 4.34
N VAL A 234 -16.52 -3.22 5.08
CA VAL A 234 -15.30 -2.65 4.50
C VAL A 234 -14.09 -3.51 4.84
N ILE A 235 -13.41 -3.99 3.82
CA ILE A 235 -12.20 -4.80 3.91
C ILE A 235 -11.01 -3.99 3.40
N ASP A 236 -9.99 -3.88 4.25
CA ASP A 236 -8.66 -3.39 3.88
C ASP A 236 -7.73 -4.60 3.75
N PRO A 237 -7.25 -4.96 2.55
CA PRO A 237 -6.36 -6.11 2.38
C PRO A 237 -5.00 -5.90 3.04
N ARG A 238 -4.53 -4.66 3.30
CA ARG A 238 -3.23 -4.32 3.89
C ARG A 238 -2.02 -4.81 3.11
N THR A 239 -2.11 -6.03 2.58
CA THR A 239 -1.10 -6.65 1.72
C THR A 239 -1.76 -7.23 0.46
N LEU A 240 -1.07 -7.05 -0.66
CA LEU A 240 -1.53 -7.57 -1.94
C LEU A 240 -0.84 -8.89 -2.31
N ARG A 241 0.33 -9.12 -1.67
CA ARG A 241 1.09 -10.36 -1.81
C ARG A 241 1.89 -10.63 -0.51
N PRO A 242 1.53 -11.64 0.28
CA PRO A 242 0.34 -12.48 0.12
C PRO A 242 -0.96 -11.69 0.32
N LEU A 243 -2.01 -12.11 -0.40
CA LEU A 243 -3.36 -11.56 -0.27
C LEU A 243 -4.18 -12.44 0.67
N ASP A 244 -4.91 -11.85 1.59
CA ASP A 244 -5.93 -12.53 2.39
C ASP A 244 -7.23 -12.62 1.58
N LEU A 245 -7.23 -13.54 0.62
CA LEU A 245 -8.39 -13.76 -0.24
C LEU A 245 -9.55 -14.39 0.54
N ASP A 246 -9.26 -15.21 1.53
CA ASP A 246 -10.28 -15.92 2.31
C ASP A 246 -11.19 -14.94 3.06
N THR A 247 -10.63 -13.94 3.74
CA THR A 247 -11.41 -12.88 4.40
C THR A 247 -12.29 -12.11 3.41
N ILE A 248 -11.77 -11.80 2.21
CA ILE A 248 -12.55 -11.13 1.16
C ILE A 248 -13.71 -12.03 0.68
N LEU A 249 -13.45 -13.31 0.43
CA LEU A 249 -14.46 -14.26 -0.03
C LEU A 249 -15.52 -14.55 1.03
N GLU A 250 -15.15 -14.60 2.31
CA GLU A 250 -16.10 -14.73 3.42
C GLU A 250 -17.06 -13.54 3.48
N SER A 251 -16.55 -12.33 3.34
CA SER A 251 -17.35 -11.12 3.24
C SER A 251 -18.28 -11.15 2.02
N VAL A 252 -17.77 -11.50 0.84
CA VAL A 252 -18.57 -11.61 -0.40
C VAL A 252 -19.68 -12.65 -0.24
N ARG A 253 -19.40 -13.81 0.36
CA ARG A 253 -20.44 -14.85 0.61
C ARG A 253 -21.52 -14.38 1.59
N LYS A 254 -21.18 -13.48 2.52
CA LYS A 254 -22.11 -12.89 3.47
C LYS A 254 -23.01 -11.84 2.81
N THR A 255 -22.44 -10.99 1.97
CA THR A 255 -23.12 -9.80 1.41
C THR A 255 -23.68 -10.04 0.01
N ASN A 256 -23.20 -11.04 -0.72
CA ASN A 256 -23.54 -11.41 -2.09
C ASN A 256 -23.21 -10.33 -3.16
N ARG A 257 -22.53 -9.26 -2.79
CA ARG A 257 -22.18 -8.12 -3.65
C ARG A 257 -20.82 -7.57 -3.29
N CYS A 258 -20.07 -7.13 -4.31
CA CYS A 258 -18.74 -6.61 -4.07
C CYS A 258 -18.42 -5.40 -4.95
N VAL A 259 -17.81 -4.39 -4.35
CA VAL A 259 -17.18 -3.25 -5.02
C VAL A 259 -15.72 -3.20 -4.63
N VAL A 260 -14.81 -3.22 -5.60
CA VAL A 260 -13.39 -3.02 -5.36
C VAL A 260 -13.01 -1.59 -5.71
N VAL A 261 -12.30 -0.92 -4.80
CA VAL A 261 -11.94 0.50 -4.91
C VAL A 261 -10.42 0.62 -4.96
N GLU A 262 -9.89 1.15 -6.05
CA GLU A 262 -8.46 1.41 -6.25
C GLU A 262 -8.23 2.78 -6.89
N GLU A 263 -7.11 3.43 -6.57
CA GLU A 263 -6.75 4.71 -7.19
C GLU A 263 -6.10 4.52 -8.57
N GLY A 264 -5.52 3.34 -8.80
CA GLY A 264 -4.87 2.97 -10.06
C GLY A 264 -5.81 3.02 -11.27
N TRP A 265 -5.21 2.94 -12.45
CA TRP A 265 -5.95 2.93 -13.71
C TRP A 265 -6.82 1.67 -13.88
N PRO A 266 -7.90 1.75 -14.70
CA PRO A 266 -8.85 0.65 -14.87
C PRO A 266 -8.27 -0.60 -15.56
N HIS A 267 -7.18 -0.43 -16.34
CA HIS A 267 -6.58 -1.52 -17.10
C HIS A 267 -5.45 -2.20 -16.34
N GLY A 268 -5.59 -3.50 -16.09
CA GLY A 268 -4.56 -4.30 -15.40
C GLY A 268 -4.32 -3.93 -13.94
N GLY A 269 -5.25 -3.22 -13.30
CA GLY A 269 -5.17 -2.81 -11.90
C GLY A 269 -5.37 -3.97 -10.92
N VAL A 270 -5.14 -3.68 -9.63
CA VAL A 270 -5.36 -4.62 -8.52
C VAL A 270 -6.82 -5.07 -8.49
N GLY A 271 -7.76 -4.13 -8.68
CA GLY A 271 -9.20 -4.41 -8.69
C GLY A 271 -9.62 -5.34 -9.84
N ALA A 272 -8.94 -5.30 -10.98
CA ALA A 272 -9.20 -6.23 -12.07
C ALA A 272 -8.80 -7.67 -11.68
N ASN A 273 -7.66 -7.83 -11.00
CA ASN A 273 -7.21 -9.11 -10.48
C ASN A 273 -8.16 -9.64 -9.37
N LEU A 274 -8.55 -8.79 -8.44
CA LEU A 274 -9.50 -9.16 -7.38
C LEU A 274 -10.86 -9.57 -7.95
N ALA A 275 -11.39 -8.80 -8.92
CA ALA A 275 -12.66 -9.15 -9.56
C ALA A 275 -12.62 -10.53 -10.24
N ALA A 276 -11.49 -10.87 -10.89
CA ALA A 276 -11.29 -12.19 -11.47
C ALA A 276 -11.26 -13.29 -10.39
N LEU A 277 -10.48 -13.11 -9.31
CA LEU A 277 -10.37 -14.09 -8.22
C LEU A 277 -11.71 -14.30 -7.50
N ILE A 278 -12.46 -13.23 -7.24
CA ILE A 278 -13.79 -13.31 -6.64
C ILE A 278 -14.75 -14.03 -7.58
N GLN A 279 -14.72 -13.71 -8.88
CA GLN A 279 -15.53 -14.39 -9.90
C GLN A 279 -15.22 -15.88 -9.98
N GLU A 280 -13.96 -16.29 -9.92
CA GLU A 280 -13.54 -17.68 -9.98
C GLU A 280 -13.97 -18.49 -8.75
N GLN A 281 -13.99 -17.86 -7.54
CA GLN A 281 -14.12 -18.60 -6.28
C GLN A 281 -15.43 -18.33 -5.54
N ALA A 282 -16.19 -17.31 -5.92
CA ALA A 282 -17.45 -16.95 -5.30
C ALA A 282 -18.59 -16.65 -6.29
N PHE A 283 -18.49 -17.08 -7.54
CA PHE A 283 -19.51 -16.83 -8.58
C PHE A 283 -20.92 -17.17 -8.13
N ASP A 284 -21.11 -18.35 -7.55
CA ASP A 284 -22.43 -18.85 -7.13
C ASP A 284 -23.07 -18.05 -5.98
N TRP A 285 -22.30 -17.13 -5.38
CA TRP A 285 -22.74 -16.26 -4.27
C TRP A 285 -23.04 -14.84 -4.73
N LEU A 286 -22.68 -14.47 -5.97
CA LEU A 286 -22.82 -13.12 -6.46
C LEU A 286 -24.22 -12.85 -7.03
N ASP A 287 -24.92 -11.87 -6.46
CA ASP A 287 -26.19 -11.34 -6.99
C ASP A 287 -25.99 -10.28 -8.09
N ALA A 288 -24.79 -9.74 -8.20
CA ALA A 288 -24.40 -8.74 -9.20
C ALA A 288 -22.96 -8.94 -9.63
N PRO A 289 -22.54 -8.46 -10.80
CA PRO A 289 -21.12 -8.42 -11.17
C PRO A 289 -20.30 -7.67 -10.14
N VAL A 290 -19.04 -8.10 -9.91
CA VAL A 290 -18.10 -7.33 -9.07
C VAL A 290 -17.86 -5.97 -9.72
N ALA A 291 -18.28 -4.90 -9.07
CA ALA A 291 -18.06 -3.53 -9.53
C ALA A 291 -16.64 -3.07 -9.18
N ARG A 292 -16.08 -2.19 -10.02
CA ARG A 292 -14.79 -1.57 -9.77
C ARG A 292 -14.90 -0.05 -9.85
N VAL A 293 -14.40 0.61 -8.82
CA VAL A 293 -14.23 2.07 -8.80
C VAL A 293 -12.74 2.33 -8.91
N THR A 294 -12.30 3.00 -9.96
CA THR A 294 -10.88 3.16 -10.34
C THR A 294 -10.56 4.60 -10.65
N GLY A 295 -9.29 4.94 -10.69
CA GLY A 295 -8.83 6.19 -11.29
C GLY A 295 -9.25 6.30 -12.77
N ALA A 296 -9.31 7.52 -13.28
CA ALA A 296 -9.62 7.78 -14.69
C ALA A 296 -8.45 7.31 -15.58
N ASP A 297 -8.77 6.82 -16.79
CA ASP A 297 -7.77 6.33 -17.75
C ASP A 297 -7.06 7.50 -18.47
N LEU A 298 -6.29 8.25 -17.69
CA LEU A 298 -5.54 9.42 -18.18
C LEU A 298 -4.31 9.69 -17.30
N PRO A 299 -3.27 10.37 -17.82
CA PRO A 299 -2.17 10.88 -17.00
C PRO A 299 -2.66 11.93 -16.01
N MET A 300 -2.18 11.87 -14.76
CA MET A 300 -2.64 12.78 -13.69
C MET A 300 -2.41 14.26 -14.03
N PRO A 301 -3.46 15.09 -14.00
CA PRO A 301 -3.33 16.53 -14.26
C PRO A 301 -2.63 17.29 -13.12
N TYR A 302 -1.99 18.42 -13.45
CA TYR A 302 -1.45 19.36 -12.44
C TYR A 302 -2.53 20.24 -11.80
N ALA A 303 -3.57 20.60 -12.57
CA ALA A 303 -4.61 21.50 -12.08
C ALA A 303 -5.48 20.80 -11.04
N ARG A 304 -5.59 21.38 -9.84
CA ARG A 304 -6.29 20.79 -8.71
C ARG A 304 -7.70 20.28 -9.04
N ASN A 305 -8.48 21.08 -9.74
CA ASN A 305 -9.85 20.71 -10.12
C ASN A 305 -9.90 19.51 -11.08
N LEU A 306 -8.90 19.35 -11.96
CA LEU A 306 -8.80 18.21 -12.86
C LEU A 306 -8.23 17.00 -12.15
N GLU A 307 -7.22 17.19 -11.28
CA GLU A 307 -6.68 16.12 -10.44
C GLU A 307 -7.80 15.49 -9.60
N GLN A 308 -8.64 16.31 -8.95
CA GLN A 308 -9.75 15.82 -8.14
C GLN A 308 -10.80 15.00 -8.95
N LEU A 309 -10.92 15.21 -10.24
CA LEU A 309 -11.78 14.41 -11.13
C LEU A 309 -11.12 13.12 -11.64
N SER A 310 -9.85 12.91 -11.30
CA SER A 310 -9.03 11.83 -11.89
C SER A 310 -8.84 10.60 -10.99
N PHE A 311 -9.28 10.66 -9.74
CA PHE A 311 -9.22 9.52 -8.81
C PHE A 311 -10.53 9.39 -8.02
N PRO A 312 -10.85 8.20 -7.48
CA PRO A 312 -12.12 7.95 -6.81
C PRO A 312 -12.33 8.79 -5.55
N HIS A 313 -13.58 9.20 -5.36
CA HIS A 313 -14.08 9.86 -4.18
C HIS A 313 -15.16 9.03 -3.49
N GLU A 314 -15.54 9.43 -2.29
CA GLU A 314 -16.60 8.80 -1.49
C GLU A 314 -17.88 8.58 -2.31
N GLN A 315 -18.33 9.60 -3.07
CA GLN A 315 -19.57 9.52 -3.85
C GLN A 315 -19.51 8.45 -4.95
N ASP A 316 -18.37 8.28 -5.62
CA ASP A 316 -18.19 7.24 -6.65
C ASP A 316 -18.38 5.84 -6.06
N VAL A 317 -17.91 5.63 -4.84
CA VAL A 317 -18.05 4.37 -4.11
C VAL A 317 -19.51 4.18 -3.66
N VAL A 318 -20.16 5.23 -3.16
CA VAL A 318 -21.59 5.20 -2.80
C VAL A 318 -22.44 4.81 -4.01
N ASP A 319 -22.22 5.45 -5.16
CA ASP A 319 -22.97 5.18 -6.39
C ASP A 319 -22.78 3.74 -6.89
N ALA A 320 -21.54 3.25 -6.87
CA ALA A 320 -21.24 1.86 -7.24
C ALA A 320 -21.89 0.86 -6.28
N ALA A 321 -21.89 1.13 -4.99
CA ALA A 321 -22.53 0.27 -3.98
C ALA A 321 -24.06 0.26 -4.15
N LEU A 322 -24.69 1.41 -4.35
CA LEU A 322 -26.13 1.51 -4.61
C LEU A 322 -26.53 0.72 -5.88
N ALA A 323 -25.76 0.87 -6.96
CA ALA A 323 -25.98 0.09 -8.17
C ALA A 323 -25.85 -1.42 -7.91
N ALA A 324 -24.86 -1.85 -7.13
CA ALA A 324 -24.65 -3.27 -6.79
C ALA A 324 -25.81 -3.85 -5.96
N VAL A 325 -26.46 -3.03 -5.09
CA VAL A 325 -27.64 -3.46 -4.32
C VAL A 325 -28.96 -3.24 -5.06
N GLY A 326 -28.93 -2.86 -6.34
CA GLY A 326 -30.12 -2.71 -7.19
C GLY A 326 -30.96 -1.49 -6.87
N ARG A 327 -30.38 -0.44 -6.29
CA ARG A 327 -31.04 0.85 -6.06
C ARG A 327 -30.69 1.86 -7.16
N GLU A 328 -31.63 2.74 -7.48
CA GLU A 328 -31.37 3.81 -8.43
C GLU A 328 -30.33 4.78 -7.86
N VAL A 329 -29.28 5.04 -8.63
CA VAL A 329 -28.34 6.11 -8.37
C VAL A 329 -29.04 7.41 -8.71
N GLY A 330 -29.15 8.33 -7.76
CA GLY A 330 -29.77 9.64 -8.01
C GLY A 330 -29.06 10.31 -9.20
N ALA A 331 -29.84 10.87 -10.13
CA ALA A 331 -29.27 11.65 -11.23
C ALA A 331 -28.48 12.84 -10.66
N PRO A 332 -27.29 13.15 -11.23
CA PRO A 332 -26.44 14.24 -10.77
C PRO A 332 -27.12 15.62 -10.86
#